data_806547e557bc89b02aacc7a2e1601dd5
#
_entry.id   806547e557bc89b02aacc7a2e1601dd5
#
_cell.length_a   1.000
_cell.length_b   1.000
_cell.length_c   1.000
_cell.angle_alpha   90.00
_cell.angle_beta   90.00
_cell.angle_gamma   90.00
#
_symmetry.space_group_name_H-M   'P 1'
#
loop_
_entity.id
_entity.type
_entity.pdbx_description
1 polymer ?
#
loop_
_entity_poly.entity_id
_entity_poly.type
_entity_poly.pdbx_seq_one_letter_code
_entity_poly.pdbx_strand_id
1 'polypeptide(L)'
;MKYTVTIAMPIYNVAPYVEKSLLSALNQTFVDIEYLLVDDKGTDESMDIVHRIISMHPRGKNVRIIDQKYNQGTAAARNVMVANATGEYLFIMDSDDVISPDCIDILYQKMKQYSVDFIAGSFQRQTWDGDIY
;
A
#
# COMPACT_ATOMS: atom_id res chain seq x y z
N MET A 1 -13.50 -3.13 14.60
CA MET A 1 -12.51 -2.66 13.63
C MET A 1 -13.06 -1.52 12.83
N LYS A 2 -12.20 -0.58 12.47
CA LYS A 2 -12.62 0.62 11.78
C LYS A 2 -12.82 0.44 10.28
N TYR A 3 -11.99 -0.42 9.66
CA TYR A 3 -12.01 -0.67 8.21
C TYR A 3 -12.03 -2.17 7.93
N THR A 4 -12.49 -2.54 6.74
CA THR A 4 -12.43 -3.93 6.30
C THR A 4 -11.01 -4.32 5.90
N VAL A 5 -10.31 -3.45 5.18
CA VAL A 5 -8.96 -3.74 4.69
C VAL A 5 -8.02 -2.59 5.04
N THR A 6 -6.83 -2.92 5.48
CA THR A 6 -5.71 -1.99 5.54
C THR A 6 -4.73 -2.33 4.42
N ILE A 7 -4.45 -1.36 3.53
CA ILE A 7 -3.30 -1.44 2.63
C ILE A 7 -2.16 -0.72 3.31
N ALA A 8 -1.07 -1.42 3.57
CA ALA A 8 0.10 -0.87 4.26
C ALA A 8 1.30 -0.83 3.32
N MET A 9 2.00 0.30 3.29
CA MET A 9 3.11 0.55 2.36
C MET A 9 4.28 1.21 3.09
N PRO A 10 5.49 0.64 2.99
CA PRO A 10 6.68 1.33 3.49
C PRO A 10 7.17 2.32 2.45
N ILE A 11 7.59 3.51 2.89
CA ILE A 11 8.10 4.56 1.99
C ILE A 11 9.56 4.81 2.33
N TYR A 12 10.45 4.40 1.41
CA TYR A 12 11.89 4.61 1.56
C TYR A 12 12.55 4.69 0.19
N ASN A 13 12.94 5.91 -0.22
CA ASN A 13 13.68 6.14 -1.47
C ASN A 13 13.01 5.50 -2.70
N VAL A 14 11.73 5.78 -2.88
CA VAL A 14 10.92 5.24 -3.98
C VAL A 14 10.35 6.35 -4.88
N ALA A 15 10.98 7.52 -4.90
CA ALA A 15 10.48 8.67 -5.66
C ALA A 15 10.11 8.35 -7.12
N PRO A 16 10.89 7.54 -7.88
CA PRO A 16 10.53 7.23 -9.27
C PRO A 16 9.27 6.37 -9.40
N TYR A 17 8.83 5.72 -8.33
CA TYR A 17 7.78 4.68 -8.39
C TYR A 17 6.55 5.01 -7.55
N VAL A 18 6.71 5.79 -6.49
CA VAL A 18 5.67 5.93 -5.46
C VAL A 18 4.37 6.52 -5.99
N GLU A 19 4.42 7.42 -6.97
CA GLU A 19 3.21 8.02 -7.53
C GLU A 19 2.29 6.97 -8.13
N LYS A 20 2.81 6.14 -9.04
CA LYS A 20 2.02 5.07 -9.65
C LYS A 20 1.57 4.05 -8.64
N SER A 21 2.46 3.69 -7.73
CA SER A 21 2.17 2.70 -6.69
C SER A 21 1.03 3.16 -5.78
N LEU A 22 1.16 4.35 -5.22
CA LEU A 22 0.15 4.90 -4.30
C LEU A 22 -1.18 5.14 -5.02
N LEU A 23 -1.16 5.68 -6.23
CA LEU A 23 -2.40 5.88 -6.99
C LEU A 23 -3.10 4.55 -7.28
N SER A 24 -2.36 3.49 -7.58
CA SER A 24 -2.99 2.17 -7.80
C SER A 24 -3.69 1.66 -6.55
N ALA A 25 -3.13 1.96 -5.37
CA ALA A 25 -3.77 1.60 -4.11
C ALA A 25 -4.99 2.48 -3.81
N LEU A 26 -4.89 3.79 -4.04
CA LEU A 26 -5.98 4.72 -3.77
C LEU A 26 -7.16 4.55 -4.74
N ASN A 27 -6.91 4.06 -5.94
CA ASN A 27 -7.93 3.91 -6.99
C ASN A 27 -8.53 2.51 -7.06
N GLN A 28 -8.44 1.74 -5.97
CA GLN A 28 -9.09 0.44 -5.91
C GLN A 28 -10.61 0.56 -6.00
N THR A 29 -11.24 -0.42 -6.67
CA THR A 29 -12.71 -0.48 -6.74
C THR A 29 -13.32 -0.79 -5.38
N PHE A 30 -12.62 -1.55 -4.52
CA PHE A 30 -13.04 -1.79 -3.15
C PHE A 30 -12.92 -0.48 -2.36
N VAL A 31 -13.93 -0.14 -1.57
CA VAL A 31 -14.04 1.21 -0.99
C VAL A 31 -13.59 1.28 0.47
N ASP A 32 -13.90 0.27 1.28
CA ASP A 32 -13.68 0.32 2.73
C ASP A 32 -12.22 -0.02 3.08
N ILE A 33 -11.33 0.88 2.74
CA ILE A 33 -9.89 0.71 2.88
C ILE A 33 -9.28 1.84 3.69
N GLU A 34 -8.46 1.48 4.67
CA GLU A 34 -7.49 2.35 5.31
C GLU A 34 -6.14 2.21 4.59
N TYR A 35 -5.46 3.32 4.37
CA TYR A 35 -4.11 3.32 3.79
C TYR A 35 -3.12 3.71 4.87
N LEU A 36 -2.22 2.79 5.21
CA LEU A 36 -1.25 2.98 6.28
C LEU A 36 0.14 3.07 5.68
N LEU A 37 0.70 4.27 5.65
CA LEU A 37 2.02 4.52 5.08
C LEU A 37 3.04 4.66 6.22
N VAL A 38 4.17 4.00 6.09
CA VAL A 38 5.26 4.10 7.07
C VAL A 38 6.41 4.86 6.42
N ASP A 39 6.67 6.06 6.90
CA ASP A 39 7.81 6.87 6.45
C ASP A 39 9.07 6.37 7.15
N ASP A 40 9.91 5.64 6.42
CA ASP A 40 11.15 5.06 6.94
C ASP A 40 12.36 5.98 6.71
N LYS A 41 12.12 7.29 6.61
CA LYS A 41 13.16 8.33 6.57
C LYS A 41 14.16 8.15 5.44
N GLY A 42 13.66 8.18 4.22
CA GLY A 42 14.50 8.23 3.03
C GLY A 42 15.14 9.60 2.83
N THR A 43 16.01 9.68 1.84
CA THR A 43 16.77 10.90 1.52
C THR A 43 16.29 11.58 0.24
N ASP A 44 15.32 11.02 -0.47
CA ASP A 44 14.76 11.59 -1.70
C ASP A 44 13.42 12.30 -1.44
N GLU A 45 12.75 12.71 -2.53
CA GLU A 45 11.47 13.43 -2.44
C GLU A 45 10.24 12.51 -2.36
N SER A 46 10.40 11.24 -1.98
CA SER A 46 9.27 10.29 -1.90
C SER A 46 8.11 10.84 -1.07
N MET A 47 8.39 11.36 0.12
CA MET A 47 7.34 11.86 1.00
C MET A 47 6.70 13.14 0.46
N ASP A 48 7.44 13.98 -0.25
CA ASP A 48 6.86 15.17 -0.89
C ASP A 48 5.81 14.76 -1.94
N ILE A 49 6.12 13.73 -2.72
CA ILE A 49 5.19 13.18 -3.71
C ILE A 49 3.96 12.59 -3.00
N VAL A 50 4.17 11.85 -1.93
CA VAL A 50 3.09 11.26 -1.13
C VAL A 50 2.15 12.34 -0.61
N HIS A 51 2.68 13.39 0.01
CA HIS A 51 1.87 14.48 0.56
C HIS A 51 1.07 15.20 -0.53
N ARG A 52 1.66 15.40 -1.69
CA ARG A 52 0.96 16.00 -2.83
C ARG A 52 -0.24 15.16 -3.26
N ILE A 53 -0.05 13.85 -3.40
CA ILE A 53 -1.11 12.93 -3.80
C ILE A 53 -2.24 12.91 -2.78
N ILE A 54 -1.90 12.80 -1.50
CA ILE A 54 -2.89 12.77 -0.41
C ILE A 54 -3.75 14.03 -0.42
N SER A 55 -3.13 15.19 -0.66
CA SER A 55 -3.85 16.47 -0.65
C SER A 55 -4.83 16.60 -1.83
N MET A 56 -4.62 15.84 -2.90
CA MET A 56 -5.42 15.97 -4.13
C MET A 56 -6.42 14.84 -4.33
N HIS A 57 -6.22 13.68 -3.70
CA HIS A 57 -7.05 12.51 -3.94
C HIS A 57 -8.25 12.48 -3.00
N PRO A 58 -9.47 12.10 -3.50
CA PRO A 58 -10.66 12.00 -2.63
C PRO A 58 -10.49 11.07 -1.44
N ARG A 59 -9.68 10.01 -1.57
CA ARG A 59 -9.39 9.06 -0.50
C ARG A 59 -8.18 9.43 0.34
N GLY A 60 -7.57 10.58 0.10
CA GLY A 60 -6.45 11.04 0.92
C GLY A 60 -6.79 11.13 2.40
N LYS A 61 -8.04 11.41 2.73
CA LYS A 61 -8.54 11.46 4.12
C LYS A 61 -8.47 10.11 4.84
N ASN A 62 -8.39 9.02 4.09
CA ASN A 62 -8.27 7.66 4.66
C ASN A 62 -6.82 7.21 4.79
N VAL A 63 -5.87 8.08 4.49
CA VAL A 63 -4.44 7.79 4.60
C VAL A 63 -3.95 8.23 5.97
N ARG A 64 -3.22 7.35 6.62
CA ARG A 64 -2.55 7.61 7.89
C ARG A 64 -1.06 7.33 7.71
N ILE A 65 -0.23 8.27 8.14
CA ILE A 65 1.22 8.16 8.01
C ILE A 65 1.83 7.94 9.39
N ILE A 66 2.65 6.91 9.51
CA ILE A 66 3.47 6.67 10.69
C ILE A 66 4.89 7.08 10.36
N ASP A 67 5.42 7.98 11.16
CA ASP A 67 6.70 8.62 10.95
C ASP A 67 7.74 7.96 11.85
N GLN A 68 8.65 7.19 11.26
CA GLN A 68 9.78 6.63 11.98
C GLN A 68 10.78 7.74 12.34
N LYS A 69 11.43 7.64 13.48
CA LYS A 69 12.42 8.65 13.89
C LYS A 69 13.67 8.61 13.02
N TYR A 70 14.01 7.42 12.52
CA TYR A 70 15.17 7.19 11.65
C TYR A 70 14.91 5.93 10.85
N ASN A 71 15.72 5.69 9.81
CA ASN A 71 15.60 4.49 9.01
C ASN A 71 15.88 3.25 9.86
N GLN A 72 14.90 2.36 9.93
CA GLN A 72 15.00 1.12 10.71
C GLN A 72 14.94 -0.14 9.84
N GLY A 73 14.74 0.04 8.54
CA GLY A 73 14.69 -1.06 7.59
C GLY A 73 13.30 -1.65 7.38
N THR A 74 13.19 -2.52 6.37
CA THR A 74 11.92 -3.07 5.90
C THR A 74 11.23 -3.93 6.97
N ALA A 75 12.00 -4.74 7.71
CA ALA A 75 11.43 -5.60 8.75
C ALA A 75 10.78 -4.79 9.87
N ALA A 76 11.45 -3.72 10.31
CA ALA A 76 10.91 -2.82 11.34
C ALA A 76 9.64 -2.11 10.83
N ALA A 77 9.64 -1.66 9.57
CA ALA A 77 8.47 -1.03 8.97
C ALA A 77 7.28 -2.00 8.94
N ARG A 78 7.50 -3.25 8.58
CA ARG A 78 6.44 -4.26 8.58
C ARG A 78 5.87 -4.52 9.98
N ASN A 79 6.72 -4.56 10.99
CA ASN A 79 6.27 -4.71 12.37
C ASN A 79 5.37 -3.53 12.79
N VAL A 80 5.72 -2.32 12.38
CA VAL A 80 4.92 -1.13 12.63
C VAL A 80 3.55 -1.24 11.93
N MET A 81 3.53 -1.70 10.69
CA MET A 81 2.30 -1.91 9.94
C MET A 81 1.36 -2.89 10.65
N VAL A 82 1.88 -4.03 11.05
CA VAL A 82 1.10 -5.07 11.75
C VAL A 82 0.55 -4.52 13.07
N ALA A 83 1.35 -3.77 13.82
CA ALA A 83 0.95 -3.22 15.11
C ALA A 83 -0.12 -2.14 14.98
N ASN A 84 -0.20 -1.44 13.86
CA ASN A 84 -1.05 -0.25 13.70
C ASN A 84 -2.22 -0.43 12.73
N ALA A 85 -2.28 -1.51 11.97
CA ALA A 85 -3.39 -1.76 11.05
C ALA A 85 -4.70 -1.91 11.81
N THR A 86 -5.76 -1.25 11.34
CA THR A 86 -7.09 -1.33 11.96
C THR A 86 -8.06 -2.17 11.13
N GLY A 87 -7.69 -2.59 9.92
CA GLY A 87 -8.54 -3.40 9.08
C GLY A 87 -8.66 -4.84 9.57
N GLU A 88 -9.78 -5.46 9.21
CA GLU A 88 -9.98 -6.89 9.44
C GLU A 88 -8.93 -7.71 8.68
N TYR A 89 -8.56 -7.24 7.49
CA TYR A 89 -7.52 -7.86 6.65
C TYR A 89 -6.40 -6.87 6.40
N LEU A 90 -5.19 -7.38 6.30
CA LEU A 90 -4.00 -6.59 6.03
C LEU A 90 -3.40 -6.99 4.68
N PHE A 91 -3.19 -6.02 3.81
CA PHE A 91 -2.50 -6.18 2.53
C PHE A 91 -1.23 -5.33 2.57
N ILE A 92 -0.07 -5.98 2.58
CA ILE A 92 1.22 -5.27 2.56
C ILE A 92 1.68 -5.15 1.12
N MET A 93 2.00 -3.92 0.71
CA MET A 93 2.36 -3.59 -0.66
C MET A 93 3.64 -2.77 -0.65
N ASP A 94 4.62 -3.18 -1.46
CA ASP A 94 5.81 -2.37 -1.64
C ASP A 94 5.51 -1.14 -2.50
N SER A 95 6.18 -0.03 -2.22
CA SER A 95 5.89 1.26 -2.86
C SER A 95 6.46 1.42 -4.26
N ASP A 96 7.06 0.38 -4.79
CA ASP A 96 7.50 0.27 -6.18
C ASP A 96 6.63 -0.71 -6.99
N ASP A 97 5.61 -1.29 -6.38
CA ASP A 97 4.67 -2.19 -7.04
C ASP A 97 3.38 -1.44 -7.41
N VAL A 98 2.67 -1.98 -8.39
CA VAL A 98 1.37 -1.47 -8.86
C VAL A 98 0.38 -2.62 -8.85
N ILE A 99 -0.82 -2.37 -8.34
CA ILE A 99 -1.90 -3.36 -8.30
C ILE A 99 -3.01 -3.00 -9.27
N SER A 100 -3.70 -4.01 -9.80
CA SER A 100 -4.85 -3.79 -10.67
C SER A 100 -6.00 -3.12 -9.90
N PRO A 101 -6.89 -2.37 -10.59
CA PRO A 101 -7.97 -1.64 -9.90
C PRO A 101 -8.89 -2.52 -9.07
N ASP A 102 -9.04 -3.79 -9.42
CA ASP A 102 -9.93 -4.74 -8.75
C ASP A 102 -9.19 -5.73 -7.84
N CYS A 103 -7.89 -5.50 -7.59
CA CYS A 103 -7.05 -6.44 -6.86
C CYS A 103 -7.62 -6.76 -5.47
N ILE A 104 -7.92 -5.74 -4.68
CA ILE A 104 -8.42 -5.94 -3.31
C ILE A 104 -9.82 -6.56 -3.32
N ASP A 105 -10.67 -6.14 -4.24
CA ASP A 105 -12.01 -6.72 -4.34
C ASP A 105 -11.97 -8.21 -4.66
N ILE A 106 -11.13 -8.61 -5.62
CA ILE A 106 -10.96 -10.01 -5.98
C ILE A 106 -10.43 -10.82 -4.81
N LEU A 107 -9.38 -10.34 -4.15
CA LEU A 107 -8.79 -11.03 -3.00
C LEU A 107 -9.79 -11.14 -1.85
N TYR A 108 -10.54 -10.09 -1.58
CA TYR A 108 -11.55 -10.09 -0.52
C TYR A 108 -12.65 -11.11 -0.81
N GLN A 109 -13.18 -11.14 -2.04
CA GLN A 109 -14.22 -12.09 -2.42
C GLN A 109 -13.72 -13.53 -2.31
N LYS A 110 -12.48 -13.79 -2.71
CA LYS A 110 -11.87 -15.11 -2.58
C LYS A 110 -11.71 -15.52 -1.12
N MET A 111 -11.29 -14.61 -0.26
CA MET A 111 -11.20 -14.86 1.18
C MET A 111 -12.56 -15.27 1.76
N LYS A 112 -13.63 -14.55 1.39
CA LYS A 112 -14.97 -14.87 1.85
C LYS A 112 -15.47 -16.21 1.29
N GLN A 113 -15.21 -16.47 0.01
CA GLN A 113 -15.67 -17.68 -0.67
C GLN A 113 -15.06 -18.95 -0.06
N TYR A 114 -13.77 -18.91 0.23
CA TYR A 114 -13.02 -20.10 0.68
C TYR A 114 -12.78 -20.14 2.19
N SER A 115 -13.17 -19.09 2.92
CA SER A 115 -13.00 -19.00 4.38
C SER A 115 -11.57 -19.31 4.83
N VAL A 116 -10.59 -18.74 4.11
CA VAL A 116 -9.17 -18.93 4.39
C VAL A 116 -8.61 -17.75 5.17
N ASP A 117 -7.51 -17.97 5.89
CA ASP A 117 -6.83 -16.91 6.64
C ASP A 117 -5.84 -16.14 5.80
N PHE A 118 -5.38 -16.73 4.69
CA PHE A 118 -4.36 -16.15 3.82
C PHE A 118 -4.70 -16.43 2.36
N ILE A 119 -4.51 -15.42 1.50
CA ILE A 119 -4.67 -15.57 0.05
C ILE A 119 -3.64 -14.70 -0.65
N ALA A 120 -3.12 -15.17 -1.78
CA ALA A 120 -2.19 -14.44 -2.61
C ALA A 120 -2.65 -14.47 -4.07
N GLY A 121 -2.47 -13.35 -4.76
CA GLY A 121 -2.72 -13.24 -6.19
C GLY A 121 -1.46 -13.55 -6.99
N SER A 122 -1.65 -13.67 -8.30
CA SER A 122 -0.52 -13.77 -9.22
C SER A 122 0.05 -12.37 -9.52
N PHE A 123 1.25 -12.33 -10.07
CA PHE A 123 1.89 -11.08 -10.43
C PHE A 123 2.52 -11.16 -11.81
N GLN A 124 2.74 -9.98 -12.39
CA GLN A 124 3.50 -9.81 -13.63
C GLN A 124 4.72 -8.94 -13.33
N ARG A 125 5.80 -9.20 -14.04
CA ARG A 125 7.02 -8.42 -13.94
C ARG A 125 7.15 -7.57 -15.20
N GLN A 126 7.44 -6.29 -15.02
CA GLN A 126 7.61 -5.35 -16.13
C GLN A 126 9.03 -4.81 -16.13
N THR A 127 9.68 -4.82 -17.30
CA THR A 127 11.03 -4.28 -17.47
C THR A 127 10.98 -2.79 -17.79
N TRP A 128 12.16 -2.17 -17.86
CA TRP A 128 12.30 -0.73 -18.18
C TRP A 128 11.69 -0.34 -19.51
N ASP A 129 11.75 -1.22 -20.50
CA ASP A 129 11.25 -1.01 -21.86
C ASP A 129 9.79 -1.43 -22.02
N GLY A 130 9.14 -1.82 -20.92
CA GLY A 130 7.73 -2.15 -20.92
C GLY A 130 7.40 -3.60 -21.19
N ASP A 131 8.39 -4.47 -21.35
CA ASP A 131 8.15 -5.90 -21.52
C ASP A 131 7.52 -6.51 -20.28
N ILE A 132 6.54 -7.41 -20.46
CA ILE A 132 5.81 -8.08 -19.37
C ILE A 132 6.11 -9.58 -19.41
N TYR A 133 6.44 -10.16 -18.24
CA TYR A 133 6.62 -11.61 -18.11
C TYR A 133 6.36 -12.11 -16.70
#